data_e7ce6ec1add690164989d03f84cfdb53
#
_entry.id   e7ce6ec1add690164989d03f84cfdb53
#
_cell.length_a   1.000
_cell.length_b   1.000
_cell.length_c   1.000
_cell.angle_alpha   90.00
_cell.angle_beta   90.00
_cell.angle_gamma   90.00
#
_symmetry.space_group_name_H-M   'P 1'
#
loop_
_entity.id
_entity.type
_entity.pdbx_description
1 polymer ?
#
loop_
_entity_poly.entity_id
_entity_poly.type
_entity_poly.pdbx_seq_one_letter_code
_entity_poly.pdbx_strand_id
1 'polypeptide(L)'
;MKRAAKRTSSAASNTDATLDADLEAAEQEGRDARLTLGRGINLSLSSLDKVWFPGRAGGYTKGDVLRHYVRVAPFILPVMADRPLVLKRFPDGINGETFYQQKAPANPPAGVRVETIEDADGDHVDRLVGGSLATLLYQVQLGTISVDPWHARVKSLGFADYSVIDLDPGPRAKFERVV
;
A
#
# COMPACT_ATOMS: atom_id res chain seq x y z
N MET A 1 29.72 -29.92 0.68
CA MET A 1 29.78 -28.85 1.68
C MET A 1 28.58 -27.92 1.47
N LYS A 2 27.53 -28.04 2.29
CA LYS A 2 26.33 -27.20 2.25
C LYS A 2 26.56 -25.96 3.10
N ARG A 3 26.61 -24.77 2.49
CA ARG A 3 26.67 -23.49 3.18
C ARG A 3 25.26 -23.05 3.55
N ALA A 4 24.94 -23.08 4.82
CA ALA A 4 23.68 -22.59 5.36
C ALA A 4 23.58 -21.07 5.19
N ALA A 5 22.52 -20.61 4.55
CA ALA A 5 22.17 -19.19 4.49
C ALA A 5 21.70 -18.74 5.87
N LYS A 6 22.42 -17.82 6.47
CA LYS A 6 22.14 -17.22 7.78
C LYS A 6 20.98 -16.22 7.61
N ARG A 7 19.82 -16.54 8.18
CA ARG A 7 18.63 -15.69 8.20
C ARG A 7 18.91 -14.42 9.01
N THR A 8 18.90 -13.26 8.34
CA THR A 8 18.92 -11.92 8.95
C THR A 8 17.48 -11.48 9.25
N SER A 9 16.85 -12.05 10.28
CA SER A 9 15.43 -11.79 10.56
C SER A 9 15.13 -10.98 11.83
N SER A 10 16.15 -10.53 12.60
CA SER A 10 15.84 -9.98 13.94
C SER A 10 15.78 -8.45 14.05
N ALA A 11 16.34 -7.70 13.09
CA ALA A 11 16.33 -6.22 13.16
C ALA A 11 15.07 -5.58 12.51
N ALA A 12 14.49 -6.22 11.51
CA ALA A 12 13.27 -5.75 10.87
C ALA A 12 12.03 -5.94 11.77
N SER A 13 11.95 -7.05 12.49
CA SER A 13 10.80 -7.37 13.35
C SER A 13 10.64 -6.43 14.55
N ASN A 14 11.73 -5.86 15.06
CA ASN A 14 11.65 -4.95 16.22
C ASN A 14 11.15 -3.56 15.81
N THR A 15 11.50 -3.10 14.62
CA THR A 15 11.04 -1.81 14.06
C THR A 15 9.56 -1.85 13.73
N ASP A 16 9.07 -2.95 13.15
CA ASP A 16 7.66 -3.12 12.77
C ASP A 16 6.76 -3.19 14.01
N ALA A 17 7.19 -3.89 15.07
CA ALA A 17 6.48 -3.94 16.36
C ALA A 17 6.37 -2.56 17.02
N THR A 18 7.41 -1.73 16.92
CA THR A 18 7.39 -0.36 17.45
C THR A 18 6.41 0.52 16.67
N LEU A 19 6.40 0.45 15.35
CA LEU A 19 5.47 1.22 14.50
C LEU A 19 4.01 0.81 14.74
N ASP A 20 3.75 -0.48 14.92
CA ASP A 20 2.42 -1.00 15.26
C ASP A 20 1.92 -0.44 16.59
N ALA A 21 2.78 -0.46 17.63
CA ALA A 21 2.46 0.09 18.94
C ALA A 21 2.26 1.61 18.93
N ASP A 22 3.07 2.36 18.18
CA ASP A 22 2.95 3.81 18.05
C ASP A 22 1.62 4.21 17.37
N LEU A 23 1.19 3.44 16.36
CA LEU A 23 -0.09 3.63 15.70
C LEU A 23 -1.27 3.33 16.64
N GLU A 24 -1.19 2.23 17.39
CA GLU A 24 -2.23 1.85 18.36
C GLU A 24 -2.38 2.90 19.46
N ALA A 25 -1.27 3.36 20.04
CA ALA A 25 -1.29 4.38 21.06
C ALA A 25 -1.87 5.70 20.55
N ALA A 26 -1.47 6.14 19.34
CA ALA A 26 -2.00 7.36 18.76
C ALA A 26 -3.52 7.28 18.50
N GLU A 27 -4.02 6.13 18.04
CA GLU A 27 -5.45 5.91 17.83
C GLU A 27 -6.23 5.93 19.14
N GLN A 28 -5.76 5.23 20.18
CA GLN A 28 -6.39 5.21 21.51
C GLN A 28 -6.44 6.59 22.17
N GLU A 29 -5.44 7.41 21.94
CA GLU A 29 -5.36 8.79 22.41
C GLU A 29 -6.14 9.79 21.54
N GLY A 30 -6.73 9.35 20.44
CA GLY A 30 -7.49 10.20 19.49
C GLY A 30 -6.64 11.28 18.83
N ARG A 31 -5.36 11.04 18.61
CA ARG A 31 -4.41 11.98 18.01
C ARG A 31 -3.82 11.46 16.70
N ASP A 32 -3.27 12.37 15.90
CA ASP A 32 -2.50 12.02 14.74
C ASP A 32 -1.21 11.27 15.15
N ALA A 33 -0.83 10.27 14.35
CA ALA A 33 0.46 9.59 14.49
C ALA A 33 1.53 10.30 13.67
N ARG A 34 2.73 10.42 14.26
CA ARG A 34 3.94 10.85 13.55
C ARG A 34 4.96 9.73 13.63
N LEU A 35 5.08 8.98 12.55
CA LEU A 35 6.00 7.85 12.49
C LEU A 35 7.36 8.30 11.97
N THR A 36 8.43 7.88 12.63
CA THR A 36 9.80 7.99 12.10
C THR A 36 10.18 6.66 11.48
N LEU A 37 10.24 6.64 10.15
CA LEU A 37 10.65 5.48 9.36
C LEU A 37 12.17 5.47 9.19
N GLY A 38 12.70 4.40 8.67
CA GLY A 38 14.14 4.28 8.44
C GLY A 38 14.72 5.48 7.68
N ARG A 39 15.98 5.85 7.96
CA ARG A 39 16.70 7.01 7.40
C ARG A 39 16.11 8.38 7.79
N GLY A 40 15.38 8.47 8.91
CA GLY A 40 14.82 9.72 9.40
C GLY A 40 13.63 10.28 8.60
N ILE A 41 12.97 9.44 7.82
CA ILE A 41 11.75 9.80 7.09
C ILE A 41 10.62 9.94 8.10
N ASN A 42 9.97 11.10 8.15
CA ASN A 42 8.82 11.35 9.01
C ASN A 42 7.53 11.33 8.19
N LEU A 43 6.56 10.54 8.62
CA LEU A 43 5.25 10.42 8.01
C LEU A 43 4.17 10.78 9.03
N SER A 44 3.32 11.76 8.69
CA SER A 44 2.16 12.14 9.50
C SER A 44 0.92 11.40 9.00
N LEU A 45 0.20 10.77 9.91
CA LEU A 45 -1.01 9.96 9.64
C LEU A 45 -2.12 10.46 10.55
N SER A 46 -3.27 10.75 9.96
CA SER A 46 -4.41 11.36 10.65
C SER A 46 -5.67 10.52 10.56
N SER A 47 -6.65 10.84 11.41
CA SER A 47 -7.98 10.19 11.43
C SER A 47 -7.87 8.67 11.58
N LEU A 48 -7.05 8.20 12.52
CA LEU A 48 -6.79 6.79 12.73
C LEU A 48 -8.03 6.03 13.17
N ASP A 49 -8.88 6.67 13.96
CA ASP A 49 -10.16 6.19 14.51
C ASP A 49 -11.29 6.10 13.47
N LYS A 50 -11.08 6.63 12.25
CA LYS A 50 -12.11 6.59 11.20
C LYS A 50 -12.41 5.14 10.81
N VAL A 51 -13.66 4.72 11.00
CA VAL A 51 -14.13 3.39 10.63
C VAL A 51 -14.16 3.24 9.11
N TRP A 52 -13.37 2.33 8.58
CA TRP A 52 -13.32 2.04 7.14
C TRP A 52 -14.10 0.79 6.74
N PHE A 53 -14.15 -0.20 7.61
CA PHE A 53 -14.93 -1.42 7.41
C PHE A 53 -15.95 -1.56 8.53
N PRO A 54 -17.18 -1.01 8.38
CA PRO A 54 -18.21 -1.16 9.39
C PRO A 54 -18.59 -2.64 9.58
N GLY A 55 -18.81 -3.06 10.81
CA GLY A 55 -19.12 -4.45 11.14
C GLY A 55 -19.52 -4.64 12.60
N ARG A 56 -19.68 -5.91 13.01
CA ARG A 56 -19.93 -6.26 14.41
C ARG A 56 -18.73 -5.83 15.26
N ALA A 57 -18.96 -5.45 16.49
CA ALA A 57 -17.95 -4.97 17.44
C ALA A 57 -17.19 -3.68 17.01
N GLY A 58 -17.86 -2.80 16.25
CA GLY A 58 -17.27 -1.50 15.86
C GLY A 58 -16.60 -1.47 14.48
N GLY A 59 -16.31 -2.63 13.89
CA GLY A 59 -15.65 -2.70 12.59
C GLY A 59 -14.14 -2.52 12.67
N TYR A 60 -13.50 -2.20 11.52
CA TYR A 60 -12.08 -1.90 11.44
C TYR A 60 -11.86 -0.44 11.04
N THR A 61 -10.89 0.19 11.69
CA THR A 61 -10.54 1.59 11.50
C THR A 61 -9.45 1.76 10.45
N LYS A 62 -9.17 2.99 10.08
CA LYS A 62 -7.99 3.35 9.28
C LYS A 62 -6.68 2.98 10.01
N GLY A 63 -6.65 3.13 11.35
CA GLY A 63 -5.55 2.69 12.19
C GLY A 63 -5.29 1.19 12.08
N ASP A 64 -6.36 0.37 12.10
CA ASP A 64 -6.26 -1.07 11.88
C ASP A 64 -5.64 -1.41 10.51
N VAL A 65 -6.07 -0.72 9.46
CA VAL A 65 -5.54 -0.91 8.11
C VAL A 65 -4.05 -0.53 8.05
N LEU A 66 -3.64 0.57 8.66
CA LEU A 66 -2.24 0.98 8.74
C LEU A 66 -1.39 -0.07 9.46
N ARG A 67 -1.85 -0.55 10.63
CA ARG A 67 -1.17 -1.62 11.39
C ARG A 67 -1.08 -2.92 10.57
N HIS A 68 -2.15 -3.27 9.87
CA HIS A 68 -2.13 -4.41 8.96
C HIS A 68 -1.03 -4.27 7.90
N TYR A 69 -0.92 -3.12 7.24
CA TYR A 69 0.11 -2.88 6.23
C TYR A 69 1.53 -2.85 6.81
N VAL A 70 1.74 -2.37 8.02
CA VAL A 70 3.04 -2.51 8.71
C VAL A 70 3.42 -3.99 8.83
N ARG A 71 2.49 -4.84 9.29
CA ARG A 71 2.72 -6.28 9.50
C ARG A 71 2.97 -7.06 8.21
N VAL A 72 2.28 -6.71 7.12
CA VAL A 72 2.42 -7.40 5.83
C VAL A 72 3.46 -6.76 4.90
N ALA A 73 4.05 -5.62 5.28
CA ALA A 73 5.06 -4.93 4.50
C ALA A 73 6.19 -5.83 3.99
N PRO A 74 6.78 -6.75 4.78
CA PRO A 74 7.84 -7.63 4.29
C PRO A 74 7.45 -8.51 3.10
N PHE A 75 6.15 -8.78 2.94
CA PHE A 75 5.61 -9.62 1.87
C PHE A 75 5.15 -8.80 0.66
N ILE A 76 4.52 -7.64 0.89
CA ILE A 76 3.94 -6.82 -0.19
C ILE A 76 4.96 -5.90 -0.86
N LEU A 77 5.92 -5.33 -0.12
CA LEU A 77 6.90 -4.39 -0.66
C LEU A 77 7.74 -4.96 -1.80
N PRO A 78 8.23 -6.22 -1.75
CA PRO A 78 8.98 -6.81 -2.88
C PRO A 78 8.16 -6.92 -4.17
N VAL A 79 6.86 -7.22 -4.04
CA VAL A 79 5.94 -7.34 -5.19
C VAL A 79 5.69 -5.98 -5.83
N MET A 80 5.51 -4.94 -5.01
CA MET A 80 5.26 -3.57 -5.45
C MET A 80 6.53 -2.80 -5.87
N ALA A 81 7.73 -3.36 -5.62
CA ALA A 81 9.00 -2.67 -5.79
C ALA A 81 9.18 -2.14 -7.22
N ASP A 82 9.50 -0.83 -7.31
CA ASP A 82 9.78 -0.14 -8.57
C ASP A 82 8.61 -0.14 -9.57
N ARG A 83 7.36 -0.27 -9.09
CA ARG A 83 6.16 -0.26 -9.93
C ARG A 83 5.36 1.02 -9.75
N PRO A 84 4.93 1.68 -10.85
CA PRO A 84 3.91 2.71 -10.77
C PRO A 84 2.62 2.15 -10.18
N LEU A 85 1.93 2.97 -9.39
CA LEU A 85 0.73 2.54 -8.66
C LEU A 85 -0.53 3.24 -9.20
N VAL A 86 -1.61 2.49 -9.31
CA VAL A 86 -2.96 3.01 -9.43
C VAL A 86 -3.67 2.78 -8.11
N LEU A 87 -4.19 3.84 -7.50
CA LEU A 87 -4.83 3.79 -6.20
C LEU A 87 -6.35 3.74 -6.38
N LYS A 88 -7.01 2.77 -5.76
CA LYS A 88 -8.46 2.79 -5.59
C LYS A 88 -8.76 3.33 -4.21
N ARG A 89 -9.26 4.58 -4.17
CA ARG A 89 -9.45 5.33 -2.95
C ARG A 89 -10.87 5.24 -2.43
N PHE A 90 -11.00 5.13 -1.12
CA PHE A 90 -12.24 5.09 -0.36
C PHE A 90 -12.13 6.08 0.81
N PRO A 91 -12.17 7.40 0.56
CA PRO A 91 -11.92 8.40 1.60
C PRO A 91 -12.86 8.24 2.80
N ASP A 92 -14.09 7.79 2.56
CA ASP A 92 -15.14 7.61 3.56
C ASP A 92 -15.41 6.16 3.93
N GLY A 93 -14.43 5.27 3.70
CA GLY A 93 -14.52 3.85 3.99
C GLY A 93 -15.20 3.06 2.87
N ILE A 94 -15.30 1.74 3.06
CA ILE A 94 -15.69 0.79 1.99
C ILE A 94 -17.11 1.01 1.44
N ASN A 95 -17.99 1.63 2.22
CA ASN A 95 -19.36 1.94 1.82
C ASN A 95 -19.52 3.35 1.25
N GLY A 96 -18.45 4.17 1.25
CA GLY A 96 -18.44 5.52 0.70
C GLY A 96 -18.17 5.56 -0.80
N GLU A 97 -18.09 6.77 -1.33
CA GLU A 97 -17.69 6.97 -2.72
C GLU A 97 -16.26 6.45 -2.96
N THR A 98 -16.05 5.89 -4.15
CA THR A 98 -14.76 5.36 -4.57
C THR A 98 -14.35 5.93 -5.91
N PHE A 99 -13.03 6.15 -6.08
CA PHE A 99 -12.48 6.57 -7.36
C PHE A 99 -11.04 6.07 -7.54
N TYR A 100 -10.63 5.99 -8.79
CA TYR A 100 -9.24 5.67 -9.13
C TYR A 100 -8.40 6.93 -9.21
N GLN A 101 -7.23 6.90 -8.60
CA GLN A 101 -6.22 7.94 -8.71
C GLN A 101 -4.94 7.37 -9.30
N GLN A 102 -4.50 7.93 -10.40
CA GLN A 102 -3.27 7.56 -11.09
C GLN A 102 -2.17 8.61 -10.86
N LYS A 103 -2.55 9.90 -10.82
CA LYS A 103 -1.61 10.99 -10.62
C LYS A 103 -1.21 11.13 -9.16
N ALA A 104 0.07 11.25 -8.90
CA ALA A 104 0.59 11.53 -7.56
C ALA A 104 0.10 12.90 -7.05
N PRO A 105 -0.13 13.05 -5.73
CA PRO A 105 -0.36 14.37 -5.13
C PRO A 105 0.83 15.30 -5.38
N ALA A 106 0.57 16.61 -5.45
CA ALA A 106 1.57 17.61 -5.79
C ALA A 106 2.76 17.69 -4.80
N ASN A 107 2.54 17.40 -3.52
CA ASN A 107 3.55 17.53 -2.46
C ASN A 107 3.58 16.26 -1.59
N PRO A 108 4.08 15.14 -2.11
CA PRO A 108 4.20 13.91 -1.32
C PRO A 108 5.26 14.10 -0.22
N PRO A 109 5.09 13.45 0.95
CA PRO A 109 6.09 13.49 2.02
C PRO A 109 7.46 12.97 1.56
N ALA A 110 8.51 13.42 2.23
CA ALA A 110 9.86 12.88 2.02
C ALA A 110 9.87 11.35 2.21
N GLY A 111 10.56 10.63 1.30
CA GLY A 111 10.62 9.17 1.28
C GLY A 111 9.49 8.48 0.52
N VAL A 112 8.47 9.21 0.10
CA VAL A 112 7.48 8.74 -0.88
C VAL A 112 8.06 8.97 -2.27
N ARG A 113 8.23 7.89 -3.03
CA ARG A 113 8.81 7.96 -4.37
C ARG A 113 7.75 8.33 -5.40
N VAL A 114 8.08 9.32 -6.23
CA VAL A 114 7.30 9.73 -7.40
C VAL A 114 8.20 9.71 -8.63
N GLU A 115 7.68 9.27 -9.75
CA GLU A 115 8.34 9.29 -11.05
C GLU A 115 7.39 9.87 -12.09
N THR A 116 7.94 10.70 -12.96
CA THR A 116 7.22 11.24 -14.13
C THR A 116 7.29 10.19 -15.24
N ILE A 117 6.16 9.70 -15.69
CA ILE A 117 6.04 8.61 -16.66
C ILE A 117 5.17 9.07 -17.81
N GLU A 118 5.64 8.82 -19.04
CA GLU A 118 4.87 9.03 -20.25
C GLU A 118 3.73 8.00 -20.32
N ASP A 119 2.51 8.44 -20.49
CA ASP A 119 1.35 7.58 -20.67
C ASP A 119 1.11 7.22 -22.15
N ALA A 120 0.04 6.47 -22.43
CA ALA A 120 -0.26 6.00 -23.78
C ALA A 120 -0.60 7.13 -24.76
N ASP A 121 -1.01 8.30 -24.25
CA ASP A 121 -1.38 9.48 -25.05
C ASP A 121 -0.18 10.42 -25.27
N GLY A 122 0.97 10.07 -24.68
CA GLY A 122 2.22 10.87 -24.74
C GLY A 122 2.31 11.94 -23.68
N ASP A 123 1.38 12.00 -22.73
CA ASP A 123 1.42 12.93 -21.62
C ASP A 123 2.35 12.45 -20.52
N HIS A 124 3.05 13.40 -19.88
CA HIS A 124 3.90 13.11 -18.74
C HIS A 124 3.13 13.22 -17.42
N VAL A 125 2.97 12.12 -16.73
CA VAL A 125 2.18 12.04 -15.51
C VAL A 125 3.05 11.59 -14.34
N ASP A 126 3.04 12.37 -13.25
CA ASP A 126 3.67 12.00 -12.00
C ASP A 126 2.88 10.88 -11.34
N ARG A 127 3.55 9.75 -11.05
CA ARG A 127 2.95 8.57 -10.43
C ARG A 127 3.68 8.18 -9.16
N LEU A 128 2.92 7.74 -8.17
CA LEU A 128 3.52 7.08 -6.99
C LEU A 128 4.16 5.77 -7.42
N VAL A 129 5.34 5.48 -6.86
CA VAL A 129 6.08 4.24 -7.13
C VAL A 129 6.22 3.43 -5.85
N GLY A 130 5.81 2.17 -5.92
CA GLY A 130 5.84 1.24 -4.79
C GLY A 130 7.25 0.75 -4.44
N GLY A 131 7.34 0.08 -3.28
CA GLY A 131 8.56 -0.57 -2.80
C GLY A 131 9.15 0.04 -1.53
N SER A 132 8.55 1.10 -0.97
CA SER A 132 8.94 1.63 0.34
C SER A 132 7.78 1.63 1.33
N LEU A 133 8.08 1.45 2.62
CA LEU A 133 7.07 1.54 3.67
C LEU A 133 6.42 2.93 3.70
N ALA A 134 7.20 3.99 3.43
CA ALA A 134 6.67 5.35 3.35
C ALA A 134 5.58 5.48 2.29
N THR A 135 5.80 4.99 1.07
CA THR A 135 4.79 4.98 0.01
C THR A 135 3.59 4.11 0.38
N LEU A 136 3.83 2.94 0.98
CA LEU A 136 2.77 2.00 1.39
C LEU A 136 1.82 2.61 2.44
N LEU A 137 2.35 3.27 3.48
CA LEU A 137 1.52 3.93 4.49
C LEU A 137 0.92 5.25 4.00
N TYR A 138 1.63 5.98 3.14
CA TYR A 138 1.11 7.21 2.56
C TYR A 138 -0.11 6.98 1.68
N GLN A 139 -0.13 5.94 0.85
CA GLN A 139 -1.33 5.61 0.07
C GLN A 139 -2.54 5.30 0.96
N VAL A 140 -2.34 4.63 2.11
CA VAL A 140 -3.42 4.43 3.10
C VAL A 140 -3.85 5.77 3.69
N GLN A 141 -2.90 6.68 3.99
CA GLN A 141 -3.25 8.04 4.44
C GLN A 141 -4.13 8.78 3.43
N LEU A 142 -3.93 8.56 2.13
CA LEU A 142 -4.76 9.12 1.07
C LEU A 142 -6.16 8.47 0.95
N GLY A 143 -6.45 7.44 1.71
CA GLY A 143 -7.73 6.72 1.65
C GLY A 143 -7.71 5.50 0.73
N THR A 144 -6.55 4.96 0.39
CA THR A 144 -6.45 3.79 -0.49
C THR A 144 -6.69 2.51 0.31
N ILE A 145 -7.63 1.69 -0.16
CA ILE A 145 -7.87 0.33 0.35
C ILE A 145 -7.33 -0.71 -0.64
N SER A 146 -7.46 -0.45 -1.94
CA SER A 146 -6.93 -1.32 -3.00
C SER A 146 -5.90 -0.56 -3.83
N VAL A 147 -4.83 -1.23 -4.20
CA VAL A 147 -3.76 -0.68 -5.05
C VAL A 147 -3.43 -1.67 -6.15
N ASP A 148 -3.35 -1.17 -7.37
CA ASP A 148 -3.02 -1.95 -8.56
C ASP A 148 -1.62 -1.52 -9.05
N PRO A 149 -0.56 -2.29 -8.73
CA PRO A 149 0.77 -2.03 -9.25
C PRO A 149 0.82 -2.37 -10.74
N TRP A 150 1.48 -1.54 -11.53
CA TRP A 150 1.71 -1.86 -12.94
C TRP A 150 2.47 -3.18 -13.10
N HIS A 151 2.21 -3.88 -14.20
CA HIS A 151 2.90 -5.11 -14.54
C HIS A 151 4.36 -4.88 -14.96
N ALA A 152 4.70 -3.64 -15.34
CA ALA A 152 6.07 -3.20 -15.63
C ALA A 152 6.68 -2.45 -14.44
N ARG A 153 8.00 -2.39 -14.39
CA ARG A 153 8.76 -1.58 -13.43
C ARG A 153 9.23 -0.29 -14.08
N VAL A 154 9.44 0.76 -13.27
CA VAL A 154 9.94 2.05 -13.77
C VAL A 154 11.21 1.88 -14.62
N LYS A 155 12.14 1.05 -14.19
CA LYS A 155 13.39 0.77 -14.94
C LYS A 155 13.20 0.01 -16.25
N SER A 156 12.02 -0.53 -16.51
CA SER A 156 11.71 -1.36 -17.69
C SER A 156 10.25 -1.22 -18.12
N LEU A 157 9.77 0.02 -18.28
CA LEU A 157 8.35 0.31 -18.57
C LEU A 157 7.82 -0.36 -19.85
N GLY A 158 8.67 -0.59 -20.84
CA GLY A 158 8.30 -1.28 -22.07
C GLY A 158 8.10 -2.79 -21.94
N PHE A 159 8.39 -3.38 -20.76
CA PHE A 159 8.35 -4.83 -20.55
C PHE A 159 7.65 -5.18 -19.24
N ALA A 160 6.49 -5.84 -19.36
CA ALA A 160 5.83 -6.45 -18.21
C ALA A 160 6.62 -7.68 -17.75
N ASP A 161 6.85 -7.82 -16.44
CA ASP A 161 7.54 -8.98 -15.86
C ASP A 161 6.57 -10.05 -15.31
N TYR A 162 5.26 -9.79 -15.39
CA TYR A 162 4.19 -10.77 -15.18
C TYR A 162 2.92 -10.33 -15.90
N SER A 163 1.97 -11.26 -16.07
CA SER A 163 0.61 -10.99 -16.55
C SER A 163 -0.40 -11.60 -15.60
N VAL A 164 -1.57 -10.99 -15.53
CA VAL A 164 -2.72 -11.50 -14.77
C VAL A 164 -3.76 -11.97 -15.76
N ILE A 165 -4.25 -13.19 -15.58
CA ILE A 165 -5.40 -13.72 -16.31
C ILE A 165 -6.57 -13.73 -15.34
N ASP A 166 -7.53 -12.85 -15.56
CA ASP A 166 -8.77 -12.82 -14.81
C ASP A 166 -9.80 -13.72 -15.50
N LEU A 167 -10.34 -14.67 -14.74
CA LEU A 167 -11.33 -15.62 -15.22
C LEU A 167 -12.69 -15.20 -14.68
N ASP A 168 -13.52 -14.64 -15.54
CA ASP A 168 -14.89 -14.23 -15.20
C ASP A 168 -15.93 -15.23 -15.75
N PRO A 169 -16.18 -16.32 -15.01
CA PRO A 169 -17.12 -17.33 -15.45
C PRO A 169 -18.55 -16.81 -15.45
N GLY A 170 -19.28 -17.07 -16.51
CA GLY A 170 -20.69 -16.70 -16.60
C GLY A 170 -21.51 -17.28 -15.45
N PRO A 171 -22.70 -16.71 -15.15
CA PRO A 171 -23.47 -17.02 -13.91
C PRO A 171 -23.92 -18.46 -13.74
N ARG A 172 -23.79 -19.30 -14.78
CA ARG A 172 -24.09 -20.74 -14.73
C ARG A 172 -22.86 -21.65 -14.76
N ALA A 173 -21.65 -21.07 -14.78
CA ALA A 173 -20.43 -21.85 -14.77
C ALA A 173 -20.16 -22.35 -13.34
N LYS A 174 -19.87 -23.66 -13.21
CA LYS A 174 -19.40 -24.22 -11.95
C LYS A 174 -17.90 -24.00 -11.81
N PHE A 175 -17.42 -23.83 -10.58
CA PHE A 175 -16.00 -23.59 -10.28
C PHE A 175 -15.09 -24.66 -10.90
N GLU A 176 -15.52 -25.94 -10.91
CA GLU A 176 -14.75 -27.06 -11.49
C GLU A 176 -14.53 -26.95 -13.02
N ARG A 177 -15.16 -25.98 -13.67
CA ARG A 177 -14.93 -25.68 -15.11
C ARG A 177 -13.99 -24.53 -15.33
N VAL A 178 -13.57 -23.85 -14.27
CA VAL A 178 -12.69 -22.69 -14.30
C VAL A 178 -11.24 -23.07 -13.96
N VAL A 179 -11.07 -24.22 -13.28
CA VAL A 179 -9.78 -24.76 -12.83
C VAL A 179 -9.29 -25.86 -13.76
#